data_b246141716ff54d106afbecc1adca47a
#
_entry.id   b246141716ff54d106afbecc1adca47a
#
_cell.length_a   1.000
_cell.length_b   1.000
_cell.length_c   1.000
_cell.angle_alpha   90.00
_cell.angle_beta   90.00
_cell.angle_gamma   90.00
#
_symmetry.space_group_name_H-M   'P 1'
#
loop_
_entity.id
_entity.type
_entity.pdbx_description
1 polymer ?
#
loop_
_entity_poly.entity_id
_entity_poly.type
_entity_poly.pdbx_seq_one_letter_code
_entity_poly.pdbx_strand_id
1 'polypeptide(L)'
;MRFLLFCLLALVATAARADDAELRQKIVGNWKLVSVVYEDQESKARAPVYGEHPRGRQIATADGIWLALVTAEGRTVPKTDEERAQALRTMIAYTGRYRVENGKVITKVDAAWNEGWVGGEQTRFIRFEGDRLFIESPPMPHPNQNNRVVRVIVIWDREN
;
A
#
# COMPACT_ATOMS: atom_id res chain seq x y z
N MET A 1 36.19 24.68 11.87
CA MET A 1 35.08 24.56 10.90
C MET A 1 34.65 23.10 10.58
N ARG A 2 35.42 22.08 10.94
CA ARG A 2 35.08 20.65 10.70
C ARG A 2 34.11 20.03 11.73
N PHE A 3 34.04 20.56 12.95
CA PHE A 3 33.20 20.03 14.05
C PHE A 3 31.70 20.37 13.92
N LEU A 4 31.35 21.49 13.30
CA LEU A 4 29.96 21.92 13.14
C LEU A 4 29.18 21.08 12.09
N LEU A 5 29.86 20.51 11.09
CA LEU A 5 29.22 19.69 10.04
C LEU A 5 28.80 18.31 10.57
N PHE A 6 29.51 17.75 11.55
CA PHE A 6 29.21 16.45 12.14
C PHE A 6 27.96 16.49 13.05
N CYS A 7 27.74 17.60 13.77
CA CYS A 7 26.56 17.77 14.61
C CYS A 7 25.26 17.96 13.79
N LEU A 8 25.34 18.59 12.62
CA LEU A 8 24.17 18.79 11.76
C LEU A 8 23.69 17.46 11.12
N LEU A 9 24.61 16.59 10.71
CA LEU A 9 24.25 15.27 10.17
C LEU A 9 23.62 14.36 11.23
N ALA A 10 24.06 14.42 12.47
CA ALA A 10 23.50 13.63 13.56
C ALA A 10 22.07 14.08 13.94
N LEU A 11 21.78 15.38 13.89
CA LEU A 11 20.43 15.92 14.15
C LEU A 11 19.40 15.51 13.08
N VAL A 12 19.78 15.51 11.81
CA VAL A 12 18.89 15.09 10.69
C VAL A 12 18.58 13.59 10.79
N ALA A 13 19.55 12.76 11.14
CA ALA A 13 19.34 11.31 11.29
C ALA A 13 18.44 10.96 12.49
N THR A 14 18.45 11.75 13.55
CA THR A 14 17.58 11.54 14.71
C THR A 14 16.13 11.96 14.44
N ALA A 15 15.91 13.04 13.70
CA ALA A 15 14.56 13.47 13.31
C ALA A 15 13.87 12.44 12.39
N ALA A 16 14.57 11.94 11.35
CA ALA A 16 14.03 10.93 10.45
C ALA A 16 13.66 9.62 11.17
N ARG A 17 14.43 9.20 12.18
CA ARG A 17 14.11 8.02 12.99
C ARG A 17 12.91 8.22 13.91
N ALA A 18 12.71 9.43 14.44
CA ALA A 18 11.53 9.76 15.25
C ALA A 18 10.25 9.72 14.40
N ASP A 19 10.31 10.26 13.17
CA ASP A 19 9.19 10.23 12.21
C ASP A 19 8.82 8.80 11.80
N ASP A 20 9.81 7.93 11.57
CA ASP A 20 9.58 6.52 11.22
C ASP A 20 8.96 5.72 12.39
N ALA A 21 9.37 6.01 13.63
CA ALA A 21 8.80 5.39 14.83
C ALA A 21 7.35 5.82 15.05
N GLU A 22 7.03 7.10 14.86
CA GLU A 22 5.66 7.63 14.93
C GLU A 22 4.78 7.02 13.82
N LEU A 23 5.27 6.97 12.58
CA LEU A 23 4.58 6.36 11.47
C LEU A 23 4.27 4.88 11.74
N ARG A 24 5.25 4.14 12.30
CA ARG A 24 5.05 2.74 12.68
C ARG A 24 3.95 2.57 13.71
N GLN A 25 3.88 3.43 14.72
CA GLN A 25 2.81 3.39 15.72
C GLN A 25 1.43 3.71 15.11
N LYS A 26 1.36 4.72 14.26
CA LYS A 26 0.11 5.15 13.62
C LYS A 26 -0.46 4.11 12.67
N ILE A 27 0.40 3.35 11.96
CA ILE A 27 -0.08 2.38 10.96
C ILE A 27 -0.59 1.08 11.60
N VAL A 28 -0.17 0.76 12.83
CA VAL A 28 -0.63 -0.44 13.55
C VAL A 28 -2.14 -0.38 13.77
N GLY A 29 -2.82 -1.47 13.41
CA GLY A 29 -4.27 -1.62 13.59
C GLY A 29 -4.95 -2.33 12.44
N ASN A 30 -6.28 -2.32 12.50
CA ASN A 30 -7.18 -2.81 11.47
C ASN A 30 -7.73 -1.65 10.65
N TRP A 31 -7.77 -1.82 9.34
CA TRP A 31 -8.17 -0.80 8.40
C TRP A 31 -9.17 -1.38 7.41
N LYS A 32 -10.33 -0.74 7.29
CA LYS A 32 -11.39 -1.10 6.34
C LYS A 32 -11.20 -0.33 5.04
N LEU A 33 -11.31 -1.02 3.91
CA LEU A 33 -11.17 -0.41 2.59
C LEU A 33 -12.31 0.58 2.32
N VAL A 34 -11.92 1.76 1.81
CA VAL A 34 -12.84 2.78 1.30
C VAL A 34 -12.84 2.76 -0.22
N SER A 35 -11.66 2.87 -0.85
CA SER A 35 -11.56 2.89 -2.31
C SER A 35 -10.15 2.51 -2.79
N VAL A 36 -10.07 2.15 -4.08
CA VAL A 36 -8.81 1.96 -4.81
C VAL A 36 -8.90 2.72 -6.11
N VAL A 37 -7.99 3.64 -6.34
CA VAL A 37 -7.97 4.46 -7.56
C VAL A 37 -6.62 4.41 -8.25
N TYR A 38 -6.64 4.50 -9.58
CA TYR A 38 -5.49 4.93 -10.36
C TYR A 38 -5.44 6.45 -10.40
N GLU A 39 -4.25 7.00 -10.24
CA GLU A 39 -3.95 8.39 -10.54
C GLU A 39 -2.94 8.43 -11.69
N ASP A 40 -3.38 8.97 -12.82
CA ASP A 40 -2.50 9.21 -13.96
C ASP A 40 -1.47 10.29 -13.60
N GLN A 41 -0.19 10.01 -13.86
CA GLN A 41 0.87 10.90 -13.38
C GLN A 41 1.03 12.16 -14.23
N GLU A 42 0.53 12.17 -15.45
CA GLU A 42 0.54 13.33 -16.34
C GLU A 42 -0.67 14.23 -16.10
N SER A 43 -1.88 13.69 -16.26
CA SER A 43 -3.12 14.45 -16.17
C SER A 43 -3.65 14.64 -14.75
N LYS A 44 -3.15 13.86 -13.77
CA LYS A 44 -3.67 13.75 -12.39
C LYS A 44 -5.12 13.27 -12.29
N ALA A 45 -5.69 12.81 -13.40
CA ALA A 45 -7.02 12.21 -13.41
C ALA A 45 -7.03 10.92 -12.58
N ARG A 46 -8.12 10.70 -11.85
CA ARG A 46 -8.34 9.51 -11.02
C ARG A 46 -9.49 8.69 -11.57
N ALA A 47 -9.34 7.37 -11.51
CA ALA A 47 -10.37 6.42 -11.91
C ALA A 47 -10.40 5.23 -10.92
N PRO A 48 -11.59 4.70 -10.55
CA PRO A 48 -11.69 3.54 -9.69
C PRO A 48 -11.11 2.30 -10.37
N VAL A 49 -10.43 1.46 -9.59
CA VAL A 49 -9.79 0.22 -10.08
C VAL A 49 -10.72 -0.97 -9.94
N TYR A 50 -11.40 -1.06 -8.81
CA TYR A 50 -12.20 -2.22 -8.39
C TYR A 50 -13.67 -1.89 -8.15
N GLY A 51 -14.23 -0.90 -8.87
CA GLY A 51 -15.59 -0.38 -8.67
C GLY A 51 -15.66 0.70 -7.59
N GLU A 52 -16.86 1.22 -7.37
CA GLU A 52 -17.11 2.31 -6.40
C GLU A 52 -17.12 1.80 -4.95
N HIS A 53 -17.49 0.52 -4.73
CA HIS A 53 -17.62 -0.09 -3.41
C HIS A 53 -16.81 -1.39 -3.30
N PRO A 54 -15.48 -1.34 -3.49
CA PRO A 54 -14.62 -2.50 -3.28
C PRO A 54 -14.64 -2.94 -1.82
N ARG A 55 -14.26 -4.19 -1.55
CA ARG A 55 -14.16 -4.73 -0.20
C ARG A 55 -12.73 -5.10 0.12
N GLY A 56 -12.32 -4.87 1.36
CA GLY A 56 -10.97 -5.23 1.75
C GLY A 56 -10.63 -4.89 3.20
N ARG A 57 -9.48 -5.39 3.60
CA ARG A 57 -8.90 -5.15 4.92
C ARG A 57 -7.38 -5.04 4.81
N GLN A 58 -6.83 -4.11 5.57
CA GLN A 58 -5.41 -3.96 5.82
C GLN A 58 -5.18 -4.17 7.30
N ILE A 59 -4.21 -5.01 7.65
CA ILE A 59 -3.79 -5.24 9.03
C ILE A 59 -2.29 -4.96 9.11
N ALA A 60 -1.89 -4.14 10.06
CA ALA A 60 -0.50 -3.97 10.44
C ALA A 60 -0.36 -4.24 11.94
N THR A 61 0.49 -5.20 12.32
CA THR A 61 0.70 -5.55 13.72
C THR A 61 1.94 -4.86 14.30
N ALA A 62 1.99 -4.70 15.61
CA ALA A 62 3.12 -4.07 16.30
C ALA A 62 4.43 -4.88 16.17
N ASP A 63 4.32 -6.19 16.04
CA ASP A 63 5.45 -7.11 15.82
C ASP A 63 5.92 -7.20 14.36
N GLY A 64 5.28 -6.43 13.45
CA GLY A 64 5.77 -6.20 12.09
C GLY A 64 5.15 -7.08 11.02
N ILE A 65 3.94 -7.62 11.23
CA ILE A 65 3.20 -8.32 10.17
C ILE A 65 2.33 -7.34 9.41
N TRP A 66 2.37 -7.44 8.10
CA TRP A 66 1.53 -6.75 7.14
C TRP A 66 0.64 -7.75 6.42
N LEU A 67 -0.65 -7.46 6.33
CA LEU A 67 -1.60 -8.21 5.52
C LEU A 67 -2.50 -7.22 4.78
N ALA A 68 -2.61 -7.37 3.48
CA ALA A 68 -3.56 -6.62 2.65
C ALA A 68 -4.42 -7.59 1.86
N LEU A 69 -5.73 -7.41 1.92
CA LEU A 69 -6.71 -8.11 1.10
C LEU A 69 -7.68 -7.08 0.50
N VAL A 70 -7.79 -7.08 -0.80
CA VAL A 70 -8.69 -6.22 -1.57
C VAL A 70 -9.41 -7.05 -2.62
N THR A 71 -10.71 -6.86 -2.77
CA THR A 71 -11.52 -7.48 -3.80
C THR A 71 -12.44 -6.47 -4.46
N ALA A 72 -12.62 -6.59 -5.78
CA ALA A 72 -13.51 -5.72 -6.53
C ALA A 72 -14.97 -5.85 -6.09
N GLU A 73 -15.74 -4.81 -6.37
CA GLU A 73 -17.19 -4.82 -6.27
C GLU A 73 -17.83 -5.81 -7.26
N GLY A 74 -19.04 -6.29 -6.96
CA GLY A 74 -19.86 -7.07 -7.89
C GLY A 74 -19.36 -8.48 -8.18
N ARG A 75 -18.39 -9.01 -7.44
CA ARG A 75 -17.88 -10.38 -7.62
C ARG A 75 -18.97 -11.41 -7.30
N THR A 76 -19.11 -12.39 -8.19
CA THR A 76 -20.01 -13.53 -8.03
C THR A 76 -19.23 -14.82 -7.74
N VAL A 77 -19.93 -15.87 -7.31
CA VAL A 77 -19.32 -17.20 -7.13
C VAL A 77 -18.94 -17.75 -8.51
N PRO A 78 -17.64 -18.00 -8.79
CA PRO A 78 -17.21 -18.47 -10.10
C PRO A 78 -17.62 -19.92 -10.33
N LYS A 79 -18.16 -20.23 -11.51
CA LYS A 79 -18.61 -21.56 -11.93
C LYS A 79 -17.69 -22.17 -12.99
N THR A 80 -17.01 -21.34 -13.77
CA THR A 80 -16.10 -21.76 -14.84
C THR A 80 -14.66 -21.38 -14.52
N ASP A 81 -13.69 -21.90 -15.28
CA ASP A 81 -12.28 -21.56 -15.10
C ASP A 81 -11.99 -20.12 -15.54
N GLU A 82 -12.68 -19.62 -16.55
CA GLU A 82 -12.66 -18.23 -16.97
C GLU A 82 -13.07 -17.29 -15.83
N GLU A 83 -14.18 -17.60 -15.17
CA GLU A 83 -14.68 -16.82 -14.03
C GLU A 83 -13.73 -16.89 -12.82
N ARG A 84 -13.09 -18.05 -12.58
CA ARG A 84 -12.04 -18.18 -11.55
C ARG A 84 -10.83 -17.32 -11.87
N ALA A 85 -10.38 -17.33 -13.13
CA ALA A 85 -9.29 -16.46 -13.58
C ALA A 85 -9.66 -14.98 -13.45
N GLN A 86 -10.91 -14.59 -13.79
CA GLN A 86 -11.39 -13.23 -13.59
C GLN A 86 -11.47 -12.86 -12.11
N ALA A 87 -11.92 -13.75 -11.24
CA ALA A 87 -11.94 -13.53 -9.80
C ALA A 87 -10.53 -13.29 -9.24
N LEU A 88 -9.53 -14.02 -9.73
CA LEU A 88 -8.13 -13.80 -9.35
C LEU A 88 -7.59 -12.44 -9.84
N ARG A 89 -7.93 -12.02 -11.06
CA ARG A 89 -7.51 -10.71 -11.62
C ARG A 89 -8.14 -9.52 -10.90
N THR A 90 -9.27 -9.71 -10.22
CA THR A 90 -10.03 -8.67 -9.52
C THR A 90 -9.82 -8.71 -8.02
N MET A 91 -8.62 -9.09 -7.59
CA MET A 91 -8.22 -9.05 -6.19
C MET A 91 -6.73 -8.71 -6.04
N ILE A 92 -6.37 -8.28 -4.86
CA ILE A 92 -4.99 -8.23 -4.34
C ILE A 92 -5.01 -8.89 -2.97
N ALA A 93 -4.07 -9.79 -2.74
CA ALA A 93 -3.84 -10.36 -1.42
C ALA A 93 -2.35 -10.62 -1.22
N TYR A 94 -1.76 -10.10 -0.18
CA TYR A 94 -0.38 -10.42 0.19
C TYR A 94 -0.15 -10.20 1.67
N THR A 95 0.82 -10.91 2.19
CA THR A 95 1.29 -10.75 3.56
C THR A 95 2.82 -10.83 3.62
N GLY A 96 3.39 -10.37 4.72
CA GLY A 96 4.82 -10.44 4.97
C GLY A 96 5.24 -9.60 6.16
N ARG A 97 6.54 -9.55 6.39
CA ARG A 97 7.11 -8.66 7.41
C ARG A 97 7.35 -7.28 6.86
N TYR A 98 6.88 -6.26 7.59
CA TYR A 98 7.11 -4.89 7.21
C TYR A 98 8.11 -4.17 8.12
N ARG A 99 8.77 -3.17 7.55
CA ARG A 99 9.54 -2.15 8.24
C ARG A 99 9.11 -0.76 7.76
N VAL A 100 9.34 0.23 8.60
CA VAL A 100 9.21 1.64 8.22
C VAL A 100 10.60 2.20 8.03
N GLU A 101 10.81 2.88 6.91
CA GLU A 101 12.11 3.43 6.54
C GLU A 101 11.91 4.66 5.64
N ASN A 102 12.42 5.82 6.09
CA ASN A 102 12.34 7.10 5.37
C ASN A 102 10.89 7.47 4.98
N GLY A 103 9.95 7.35 5.91
CA GLY A 103 8.53 7.65 5.70
C GLY A 103 7.78 6.67 4.81
N LYS A 104 8.34 5.50 4.54
CA LYS A 104 7.75 4.46 3.69
C LYS A 104 7.57 3.17 4.47
N VAL A 105 6.53 2.43 4.11
CA VAL A 105 6.39 1.02 4.51
C VAL A 105 6.98 0.14 3.42
N ILE A 106 7.87 -0.74 3.80
CA ILE A 106 8.51 -1.72 2.92
C ILE A 106 8.18 -3.11 3.47
N THR A 107 7.41 -3.88 2.72
CA THR A 107 6.99 -5.23 3.09
C THR A 107 7.81 -6.26 2.32
N LYS A 108 8.55 -7.12 3.03
CA LYS A 108 9.13 -8.34 2.47
C LYS A 108 8.02 -9.37 2.37
N VAL A 109 7.64 -9.74 1.15
CA VAL A 109 6.45 -10.57 0.90
C VAL A 109 6.74 -12.03 1.16
N ASP A 110 5.96 -12.68 2.02
CA ASP A 110 6.05 -14.12 2.33
C ASP A 110 5.07 -14.93 1.51
N ALA A 111 3.85 -14.40 1.29
CA ALA A 111 2.82 -15.01 0.47
C ALA A 111 1.99 -13.94 -0.25
N ALA A 112 1.55 -14.23 -1.47
CA ALA A 112 0.74 -13.33 -2.27
C ALA A 112 -0.15 -14.07 -3.26
N TRP A 113 -1.23 -13.41 -3.71
CA TRP A 113 -2.06 -13.90 -4.81
C TRP A 113 -1.29 -13.95 -6.15
N ASN A 114 -0.28 -13.12 -6.30
CA ASN A 114 0.64 -13.12 -7.43
C ASN A 114 1.99 -13.64 -6.96
N GLU A 115 2.35 -14.85 -7.40
CA GLU A 115 3.59 -15.53 -7.02
C GLU A 115 4.84 -14.72 -7.36
N GLY A 116 4.78 -13.87 -8.40
CA GLY A 116 5.88 -12.97 -8.76
C GLY A 116 6.23 -11.91 -7.71
N TRP A 117 5.42 -11.77 -6.64
CA TRP A 117 5.71 -10.87 -5.53
C TRP A 117 6.41 -11.57 -4.36
N VAL A 118 6.27 -12.90 -4.26
CA VAL A 118 6.86 -13.67 -3.16
C VAL A 118 8.38 -13.59 -3.19
N GLY A 119 8.97 -13.34 -2.02
CA GLY A 119 10.41 -13.11 -1.87
C GLY A 119 10.89 -11.71 -2.29
N GLY A 120 10.04 -10.89 -2.92
CA GLY A 120 10.32 -9.50 -3.26
C GLY A 120 9.96 -8.51 -2.14
N GLU A 121 10.11 -7.23 -2.43
CA GLU A 121 9.72 -6.13 -1.54
C GLU A 121 8.64 -5.25 -2.19
N GLN A 122 7.62 -4.93 -1.42
CA GLN A 122 6.58 -3.98 -1.81
C GLN A 122 6.76 -2.68 -1.04
N THR A 123 7.16 -1.62 -1.73
CA THR A 123 7.29 -0.27 -1.17
C THR A 123 5.98 0.48 -1.29
N ARG A 124 5.57 1.16 -0.20
CA ARG A 124 4.37 2.00 -0.15
C ARG A 124 4.68 3.32 0.53
N PHE A 125 4.22 4.39 -0.08
CA PHE A 125 4.18 5.71 0.54
C PHE A 125 2.93 5.81 1.40
N ILE A 126 3.09 6.37 2.59
CA ILE A 126 2.02 6.44 3.59
C ILE A 126 1.69 7.89 3.87
N ARG A 127 0.40 8.19 3.88
CA ARG A 127 -0.12 9.50 4.26
C ARG A 127 -1.39 9.34 5.10
N PHE A 128 -1.55 10.21 6.09
CA PHE A 128 -2.75 10.27 6.92
C PHE A 128 -3.48 11.59 6.70
N GLU A 129 -4.80 11.54 6.68
CA GLU A 129 -5.71 12.70 6.76
C GLU A 129 -6.72 12.40 7.86
N GLY A 130 -6.51 12.94 9.06
CA GLY A 130 -7.25 12.54 10.25
C GLY A 130 -7.06 11.04 10.53
N ASP A 131 -8.15 10.30 10.66
CA ASP A 131 -8.16 8.84 10.89
C ASP A 131 -8.12 8.02 9.59
N ARG A 132 -8.00 8.68 8.45
CA ARG A 132 -7.93 8.03 7.13
C ARG A 132 -6.50 7.78 6.71
N LEU A 133 -6.22 6.56 6.29
CA LEU A 133 -4.91 6.10 5.81
C LEU A 133 -4.93 6.02 4.29
N PHE A 134 -3.95 6.66 3.65
CA PHE A 134 -3.66 6.57 2.22
C PHE A 134 -2.39 5.76 2.02
N ILE A 135 -2.50 4.69 1.25
CA ILE A 135 -1.37 3.83 0.86
C ILE A 135 -1.16 3.98 -0.64
N GLU A 136 -0.01 4.48 -1.04
CA GLU A 136 0.29 4.80 -2.43
C GLU A 136 1.43 3.93 -2.97
N SER A 137 1.28 3.41 -4.19
CA SER A 137 2.38 2.74 -4.88
C SER A 137 3.39 3.75 -5.43
N PRO A 138 4.63 3.35 -5.73
CA PRO A 138 5.46 4.10 -6.67
C PRO A 138 4.72 4.27 -8.01
N PRO A 139 4.97 5.36 -8.76
CA PRO A 139 4.51 5.46 -10.13
C PRO A 139 5.09 4.34 -11.00
N MET A 140 4.25 3.71 -11.82
CA MET A 140 4.69 2.62 -12.71
C MET A 140 3.83 2.60 -13.99
N PRO A 141 4.40 2.15 -15.13
CA PRO A 141 3.60 1.85 -16.30
C PRO A 141 2.59 0.75 -15.98
N HIS A 142 1.33 0.91 -16.42
CA HIS A 142 0.28 -0.05 -16.15
C HIS A 142 -0.30 -0.63 -17.44
N PRO A 143 -0.22 -1.96 -17.66
CA PRO A 143 -0.66 -2.59 -18.92
C PRO A 143 -2.14 -2.31 -19.26
N ASN A 144 -3.02 -2.34 -18.25
CA ASN A 144 -4.46 -2.08 -18.43
C ASN A 144 -4.80 -0.60 -18.64
N GLN A 145 -3.80 0.30 -18.64
CA GLN A 145 -3.92 1.74 -18.87
C GLN A 145 -3.07 2.18 -20.08
N ASN A 146 -2.96 1.34 -21.11
CA ASN A 146 -2.15 1.60 -22.31
C ASN A 146 -0.69 1.98 -21.99
N ASN A 147 -0.11 1.36 -20.97
CA ASN A 147 1.24 1.65 -20.44
C ASN A 147 1.43 3.10 -19.94
N ARG A 148 0.36 3.83 -19.68
CA ARG A 148 0.46 5.14 -18.99
C ARG A 148 1.06 4.94 -17.60
N VAL A 149 1.85 5.92 -17.17
CA VAL A 149 2.43 5.90 -15.83
C VAL A 149 1.35 6.31 -14.83
N VAL A 150 0.98 5.37 -13.97
CA VAL A 150 -0.04 5.57 -12.93
C VAL A 150 0.53 5.27 -11.55
N ARG A 151 -0.09 5.87 -10.54
CA ARG A 151 0.05 5.51 -9.13
C ARG A 151 -1.25 4.86 -8.67
N VAL A 152 -1.15 3.78 -7.93
CA VAL A 152 -2.30 3.19 -7.24
C VAL A 152 -2.40 3.82 -5.86
N ILE A 153 -3.55 4.36 -5.52
CA ILE A 153 -3.86 4.94 -4.21
C ILE A 153 -4.97 4.10 -3.59
N VAL A 154 -4.69 3.51 -2.43
CA VAL A 154 -5.65 2.74 -1.65
C VAL A 154 -6.01 3.54 -0.41
N ILE A 155 -7.29 3.75 -0.18
CA ILE A 155 -7.81 4.57 0.90
C ILE A 155 -8.50 3.67 1.92
N TRP A 156 -8.18 3.88 3.19
CA TRP A 156 -8.62 3.06 4.30
C TRP A 156 -9.13 3.92 5.45
N ASP A 157 -10.22 3.51 6.08
CA ASP A 157 -10.68 4.05 7.36
C ASP A 157 -10.25 3.13 8.50
N ARG A 158 -9.90 3.72 9.65
CA ARG A 158 -9.56 2.93 10.85
C ARG A 158 -10.80 2.18 11.33
N GLU A 159 -10.61 0.91 11.66
CA GLU A 159 -11.65 0.07 12.27
C GLU A 159 -11.31 -0.13 13.74
N ASN A 160 -12.24 0.28 14.64
CA ASN A 160 -12.12 0.15 16.10
C ASN A 160 -12.57 -1.23 16.57
#